data_4733c9b240a93b9b16c2c690cf6e843d
#
_entry.id   4733c9b240a93b9b16c2c690cf6e843d
#
_cell.length_a   1.000
_cell.length_b   1.000
_cell.length_c   1.000
_cell.angle_alpha   90.00
_cell.angle_beta   90.00
_cell.angle_gamma   90.00
#
_symmetry.space_group_name_H-M   'P 1'
#
loop_
_entity.id
_entity.type
_entity.pdbx_description
1 polymer ?
#
loop_
_entity_poly.entity_id
_entity_poly.type
_entity_poly.pdbx_seq_one_letter_code
_entity_poly.pdbx_strand_id
1 'polypeptide(L)'
;MYKNFFLLIFFYFLSQNLFSKSVIVEGLSKFSIDDIQSITSVDVYSENLETNDINILLKELSLSDLIYEISYKEIDNHFTITIIEGDIIEDIYINNNVWVKDDLIIQNLVSKNNSFLTKNNIQNDIKIIKNIYKSKGFKDVSVIAKVEKYSLDRVNLIYKVEENEQQKINIIKFIGNNFYSNNYLSSIINSQSIKFYNLFKS
;
A
#
# COMPACT_ATOMS: atom_id res chain seq x y z
N MET A 1 15.63 61.12 -20.14
CA MET A 1 14.38 60.45 -19.75
C MET A 1 14.48 58.93 -19.74
N TYR A 2 15.25 58.27 -20.60
CA TYR A 2 15.38 56.81 -20.72
C TYR A 2 16.26 56.17 -19.60
N LYS A 3 17.18 56.91 -18.98
CA LYS A 3 18.09 56.38 -17.96
C LYS A 3 17.37 55.94 -16.67
N ASN A 4 16.32 56.67 -16.29
CA ASN A 4 15.52 56.37 -15.09
C ASN A 4 14.50 55.22 -15.34
N PHE A 5 14.07 55.04 -16.60
CA PHE A 5 13.19 53.94 -16.96
C PHE A 5 13.91 52.58 -16.92
N PHE A 6 15.17 52.55 -17.36
CA PHE A 6 16.01 51.34 -17.29
C PHE A 6 16.33 50.93 -15.84
N LEU A 7 16.53 51.94 -14.97
CA LEU A 7 16.75 51.68 -13.52
C LEU A 7 15.51 51.11 -12.84
N LEU A 8 14.29 51.53 -13.23
CA LEU A 8 13.02 51.03 -12.72
C LEU A 8 12.75 49.60 -13.16
N ILE A 9 13.07 49.24 -14.40
CA ILE A 9 12.96 47.85 -14.91
C ILE A 9 13.98 46.96 -14.21
N PHE A 10 15.20 47.42 -13.99
CA PHE A 10 16.22 46.67 -13.25
C PHE A 10 15.83 46.44 -11.80
N PHE A 11 15.20 47.41 -11.11
CA PHE A 11 14.64 47.22 -9.78
C PHE A 11 13.41 46.31 -9.74
N TYR A 12 12.60 46.30 -10.79
CA TYR A 12 11.46 45.36 -10.91
C TYR A 12 11.91 43.90 -11.08
N PHE A 13 13.02 43.66 -11.79
CA PHE A 13 13.63 42.35 -11.92
C PHE A 13 14.33 41.89 -10.62
N LEU A 14 14.80 42.81 -9.79
CA LEU A 14 15.40 42.52 -8.48
C LEU A 14 14.36 42.22 -7.39
N SER A 15 13.10 42.58 -7.60
CA SER A 15 12.01 42.33 -6.64
C SER A 15 11.26 41.04 -6.91
N GLN A 16 11.69 40.20 -7.82
CA GLN A 16 11.23 38.81 -7.85
C GLN A 16 11.84 38.14 -6.63
N ASN A 17 11.09 38.16 -5.53
CA ASN A 17 11.36 37.29 -4.39
C ASN A 17 11.37 35.87 -4.96
N LEU A 18 12.54 35.33 -5.23
CA LEU A 18 12.72 33.89 -5.33
C LEU A 18 12.29 33.37 -3.95
N PHE A 19 11.05 32.89 -3.89
CA PHE A 19 10.57 32.16 -2.73
C PHE A 19 11.32 30.82 -2.71
N SER A 20 12.52 30.87 -2.10
CA SER A 20 13.30 29.71 -1.77
C SER A 20 12.52 28.90 -0.73
N LYS A 21 12.19 27.66 -1.06
CA LYS A 21 11.53 26.76 -0.12
C LYS A 21 12.53 25.70 0.29
N SER A 22 12.76 25.59 1.59
CA SER A 22 13.57 24.51 2.15
C SER A 22 12.71 23.44 2.78
N VAL A 23 13.25 22.23 2.87
CA VAL A 23 12.62 21.08 3.54
C VAL A 23 13.24 20.91 4.92
N ILE A 24 12.39 20.76 5.93
CA ILE A 24 12.77 20.34 7.28
C ILE A 24 12.21 18.91 7.45
N VAL A 25 13.08 17.96 7.76
CA VAL A 25 12.71 16.57 8.03
C VAL A 25 12.73 16.35 9.53
N GLU A 26 11.61 15.89 10.08
CA GLU A 26 11.43 15.61 11.51
C GLU A 26 11.00 14.17 11.74
N GLY A 27 11.20 13.65 12.96
CA GLY A 27 10.74 12.32 13.38
C GLY A 27 11.73 11.19 13.12
N LEU A 28 12.95 11.52 12.67
CA LEU A 28 14.01 10.53 12.50
C LEU A 28 14.59 10.13 13.85
N SER A 29 14.72 8.83 14.09
CA SER A 29 15.30 8.25 15.31
C SER A 29 16.25 7.09 15.02
N LYS A 30 15.95 6.28 14.01
CA LYS A 30 16.73 5.12 13.56
C LYS A 30 17.55 5.47 12.31
N PHE A 31 17.05 6.39 11.48
CA PHE A 31 17.65 6.81 10.22
C PHE A 31 18.20 8.24 10.34
N SER A 32 19.22 8.53 9.54
CA SER A 32 19.79 9.85 9.35
C SER A 32 19.16 10.56 8.15
N ILE A 33 19.40 11.87 8.02
CA ILE A 33 18.99 12.61 6.83
C ILE A 33 19.70 12.11 5.56
N ASP A 34 20.92 11.58 5.69
CA ASP A 34 21.66 10.96 4.58
C ASP A 34 20.99 9.67 4.10
N ASP A 35 20.42 8.90 5.01
CA ASP A 35 19.61 7.73 4.64
C ASP A 35 18.37 8.15 3.86
N ILE A 36 17.70 9.23 4.28
CA ILE A 36 16.58 9.82 3.53
C ILE A 36 17.03 10.31 2.16
N GLN A 37 18.18 10.98 2.06
CA GLN A 37 18.75 11.40 0.77
C GLN A 37 19.01 10.22 -0.16
N SER A 38 19.39 9.08 0.37
CA SER A 38 19.70 7.87 -0.43
C SER A 38 18.48 7.24 -1.10
N ILE A 39 17.27 7.48 -0.58
CA ILE A 39 16.01 6.91 -1.08
C ILE A 39 15.19 7.88 -1.95
N THR A 40 15.68 9.10 -2.15
CA THR A 40 15.02 10.10 -3.01
C THR A 40 15.97 10.65 -4.06
N SER A 41 15.40 11.02 -5.22
CA SER A 41 16.10 11.72 -6.29
C SER A 41 16.20 13.23 -6.03
N VAL A 42 15.43 13.74 -5.08
CA VAL A 42 15.41 15.16 -4.71
C VAL A 42 16.52 15.46 -3.71
N ASP A 43 17.26 16.54 -3.93
CA ASP A 43 18.28 17.03 -2.98
C ASP A 43 17.59 17.62 -1.74
N VAL A 44 17.54 16.85 -0.65
CA VAL A 44 16.90 17.27 0.61
C VAL A 44 17.63 18.42 1.33
N TYR A 45 18.87 18.70 0.93
CA TYR A 45 19.66 19.82 1.47
C TYR A 45 19.48 21.13 0.69
N SER A 46 18.75 21.07 -0.45
CA SER A 46 18.51 22.23 -1.29
C SER A 46 17.63 23.25 -0.56
N GLU A 47 18.04 24.51 -0.59
CA GLU A 47 17.24 25.63 -0.09
C GLU A 47 16.24 26.17 -1.13
N ASN A 48 16.26 25.61 -2.37
CA ASN A 48 15.49 26.10 -3.51
C ASN A 48 14.65 24.97 -4.14
N LEU A 49 13.74 24.39 -3.38
CA LEU A 49 12.85 23.34 -3.86
C LEU A 49 11.56 23.93 -4.46
N GLU A 50 11.16 23.41 -5.60
CA GLU A 50 9.86 23.69 -6.21
C GLU A 50 8.78 22.77 -5.64
N THR A 51 7.53 23.16 -5.80
CA THR A 51 6.38 22.33 -5.38
C THR A 51 6.40 20.92 -6.04
N ASN A 52 6.92 20.83 -7.26
CA ASN A 52 7.07 19.55 -7.96
C ASN A 52 8.10 18.65 -7.26
N ASP A 53 9.22 19.20 -6.80
CA ASP A 53 10.26 18.45 -6.08
C ASP A 53 9.71 17.88 -4.77
N ILE A 54 8.91 18.69 -4.06
CA ILE A 54 8.22 18.22 -2.84
C ILE A 54 7.27 17.06 -3.15
N ASN A 55 6.51 17.12 -4.23
CA ASN A 55 5.62 16.03 -4.63
C ASN A 55 6.39 14.75 -4.97
N ILE A 56 7.53 14.88 -5.66
CA ILE A 56 8.43 13.76 -5.96
C ILE A 56 8.97 13.17 -4.66
N LEU A 57 9.51 14.01 -3.79
CA LEU A 57 10.06 13.61 -2.49
C LEU A 57 9.02 12.85 -1.65
N LEU A 58 7.83 13.40 -1.46
CA LEU A 58 6.75 12.75 -0.71
C LEU A 58 6.35 11.40 -1.32
N LYS A 59 6.29 11.33 -2.64
CA LYS A 59 5.99 10.08 -3.35
C LYS A 59 7.06 9.02 -3.14
N GLU A 60 8.33 9.37 -3.33
CA GLU A 60 9.45 8.44 -3.17
C GLU A 60 9.58 7.95 -1.73
N LEU A 61 9.46 8.86 -0.75
CA LEU A 61 9.44 8.50 0.66
C LEU A 61 8.26 7.59 1.02
N SER A 62 7.06 7.84 0.48
CA SER A 62 5.87 7.01 0.74
C SER A 62 5.96 5.60 0.15
N LEU A 63 6.80 5.39 -0.85
CA LEU A 63 7.04 4.09 -1.48
C LEU A 63 8.23 3.35 -0.86
N SER A 64 8.97 4.00 0.03
CA SER A 64 10.11 3.41 0.71
C SER A 64 9.69 2.26 1.63
N ASP A 65 10.50 1.22 1.70
CA ASP A 65 10.33 0.10 2.63
C ASP A 65 10.81 0.40 4.06
N LEU A 66 11.27 1.62 4.34
CA LEU A 66 11.79 2.04 5.65
C LEU A 66 10.78 2.86 6.46
N ILE A 67 9.86 3.52 5.77
CA ILE A 67 8.98 4.54 6.35
C ILE A 67 7.58 3.96 6.53
N TYR A 68 7.07 4.04 7.76
CA TYR A 68 5.69 3.62 8.07
C TYR A 68 4.66 4.63 7.55
N GLU A 69 4.86 5.90 7.87
CA GLU A 69 3.94 6.97 7.47
C GLU A 69 4.69 8.30 7.33
N ILE A 70 4.24 9.14 6.42
CA ILE A 70 4.70 10.52 6.26
C ILE A 70 3.52 11.47 6.33
N SER A 71 3.76 12.64 6.88
CA SER A 71 2.88 13.79 6.79
C SER A 71 3.68 15.03 6.49
N TYR A 72 3.06 16.04 5.88
CA TYR A 72 3.76 17.30 5.60
C TYR A 72 2.89 18.50 5.95
N LYS A 73 3.55 19.61 6.26
CA LYS A 73 2.94 20.92 6.46
C LYS A 73 3.77 21.97 5.74
N GLU A 74 3.12 22.94 5.15
CA GLU A 74 3.76 24.14 4.62
C GLU A 74 3.50 25.29 5.59
N ILE A 75 4.57 25.88 6.14
CA ILE A 75 4.52 27.01 7.07
C ILE A 75 5.57 28.01 6.62
N ASP A 76 5.16 29.25 6.38
CA ASP A 76 6.06 30.38 6.10
C ASP A 76 7.18 30.08 5.10
N ASN A 77 6.89 29.47 3.99
CA ASN A 77 7.87 29.13 2.96
C ASN A 77 8.82 27.94 3.26
N HIS A 78 8.53 27.16 4.33
CA HIS A 78 9.22 25.91 4.64
C HIS A 78 8.26 24.73 4.54
N PHE A 79 8.75 23.61 4.01
CA PHE A 79 8.03 22.34 4.05
C PHE A 79 8.58 21.50 5.21
N THR A 80 7.77 21.30 6.23
CA THR A 80 8.09 20.36 7.30
C THR A 80 7.51 19.00 6.94
N ILE A 81 8.37 18.01 6.76
CA ILE A 81 8.01 16.61 6.52
C ILE A 81 8.24 15.85 7.82
N THR A 82 7.16 15.33 8.40
CA THR A 82 7.25 14.49 9.60
C THR A 82 7.21 13.03 9.17
N ILE A 83 8.24 12.28 9.52
CA ILE A 83 8.42 10.85 9.20
C ILE A 83 8.11 10.02 10.45
N ILE A 84 7.33 8.96 10.27
CA ILE A 84 7.21 7.88 11.25
C ILE A 84 7.94 6.68 10.65
N GLU A 85 9.03 6.30 11.30
CA GLU A 85 9.85 5.16 10.88
C GLU A 85 9.15 3.83 11.14
N GLY A 86 9.40 2.83 10.29
CA GLY A 86 8.87 1.49 10.49
C GLY A 86 9.53 0.77 11.68
N ASP A 87 8.74 0.05 12.46
CA ASP A 87 9.26 -0.96 13.38
C ASP A 87 9.59 -2.24 12.60
N ILE A 88 10.47 -3.08 13.12
CA ILE A 88 10.82 -4.37 12.51
C ILE A 88 9.71 -5.38 12.82
N ILE A 89 9.24 -6.09 11.81
CA ILE A 89 8.27 -7.18 11.97
C ILE A 89 8.99 -8.37 12.63
N GLU A 90 8.55 -8.77 13.82
CA GLU A 90 9.01 -9.99 14.46
C GLU A 90 8.33 -11.20 13.80
N ASP A 91 7.01 -11.29 13.94
CA ASP A 91 6.23 -12.36 13.35
C ASP A 91 4.95 -11.85 12.69
N ILE A 92 4.46 -12.65 11.73
CA ILE A 92 3.21 -12.41 11.02
C ILE A 92 2.23 -13.53 11.34
N TYR A 93 1.04 -13.16 11.82
CA TYR A 93 -0.04 -14.09 12.18
C TYR A 93 -1.26 -13.86 11.30
N ILE A 94 -1.92 -14.95 10.93
CA ILE A 94 -3.21 -14.90 10.23
C ILE A 94 -4.25 -15.53 11.17
N ASN A 95 -5.30 -14.81 11.47
CA ASN A 95 -6.35 -15.27 12.38
C ASN A 95 -7.70 -15.39 11.67
N ASN A 96 -8.48 -16.41 12.07
CA ASN A 96 -9.83 -16.70 11.59
C ASN A 96 -9.90 -17.14 10.11
N ASN A 97 -8.79 -17.59 9.55
CA ASN A 97 -8.70 -18.12 8.16
C ASN A 97 -8.98 -19.62 8.12
N VAL A 98 -10.25 -20.01 8.20
CA VAL A 98 -10.66 -21.42 8.26
C VAL A 98 -10.43 -22.16 6.93
N TRP A 99 -10.69 -21.50 5.80
CA TRP A 99 -10.64 -22.09 4.46
C TRP A 99 -9.30 -21.99 3.74
N VAL A 100 -8.43 -21.12 4.20
CA VAL A 100 -7.12 -20.91 3.58
C VAL A 100 -6.03 -21.08 4.63
N LYS A 101 -5.05 -21.93 4.34
CA LYS A 101 -3.93 -22.18 5.26
C LYS A 101 -3.02 -20.93 5.39
N ASP A 102 -2.50 -20.72 6.60
CA ASP A 102 -1.57 -19.63 6.92
C ASP A 102 -0.38 -19.59 5.95
N ASP A 103 0.26 -20.74 5.71
CA ASP A 103 1.45 -20.83 4.84
C ASP A 103 1.18 -20.27 3.45
N LEU A 104 0.00 -20.59 2.89
CA LEU A 104 -0.37 -20.08 1.56
C LEU A 104 -0.52 -18.56 1.56
N ILE A 105 -1.07 -18.00 2.64
CA ILE A 105 -1.23 -16.55 2.76
C ILE A 105 0.16 -15.92 2.96
N ILE A 106 0.91 -16.33 3.98
CA ILE A 106 2.19 -15.74 4.42
C ILE A 106 3.22 -15.75 3.29
N GLN A 107 3.31 -16.84 2.50
CA GLN A 107 4.24 -16.92 1.36
C GLN A 107 3.99 -15.82 0.31
N ASN A 108 2.75 -15.40 0.13
CA ASN A 108 2.35 -14.42 -0.88
C ASN A 108 2.38 -12.97 -0.39
N LEU A 109 2.47 -12.71 0.93
CA LEU A 109 2.53 -11.36 1.46
C LEU A 109 3.79 -10.62 0.99
N VAL A 110 3.70 -9.30 0.91
CA VAL A 110 4.84 -8.40 0.70
C VAL A 110 5.64 -8.27 1.99
N SER A 111 4.95 -8.06 3.12
CA SER A 111 5.57 -8.02 4.45
C SER A 111 6.24 -9.34 4.78
N LYS A 112 7.42 -9.27 5.39
CA LYS A 112 8.20 -10.44 5.82
C LYS A 112 8.74 -10.25 7.23
N ASN A 113 9.02 -11.34 7.92
CA ASN A 113 9.74 -11.30 9.19
C ASN A 113 11.10 -10.61 9.00
N ASN A 114 11.50 -9.82 9.96
CA ASN A 114 12.72 -8.99 9.95
C ASN A 114 12.76 -7.89 8.86
N SER A 115 11.65 -7.58 8.18
CA SER A 115 11.51 -6.37 7.37
C SER A 115 10.88 -5.24 8.18
N PHE A 116 11.01 -4.01 7.71
CA PHE A 116 10.31 -2.88 8.32
C PHE A 116 8.82 -2.92 8.00
N LEU A 117 8.03 -2.58 9.00
CA LEU A 117 6.59 -2.40 8.86
C LEU A 117 6.32 -1.10 8.11
N THR A 118 5.59 -1.17 6.99
CA THR A 118 5.14 0.01 6.26
C THR A 118 3.63 -0.04 6.03
N LYS A 119 3.01 1.13 6.04
CA LYS A 119 1.56 1.25 5.77
C LYS A 119 1.20 0.77 4.37
N ASN A 120 2.09 1.01 3.40
CA ASN A 120 1.93 0.56 2.02
C ASN A 120 1.93 -0.97 1.91
N ASN A 121 2.89 -1.64 2.56
CA ASN A 121 2.99 -3.11 2.55
C ASN A 121 1.76 -3.74 3.22
N ILE A 122 1.29 -3.21 4.35
CA ILE A 122 0.05 -3.66 4.99
C ILE A 122 -1.14 -3.58 4.03
N GLN A 123 -1.30 -2.46 3.31
CA GLN A 123 -2.40 -2.30 2.35
C GLN A 123 -2.30 -3.26 1.17
N ASN A 124 -1.10 -3.52 0.68
CA ASN A 124 -0.86 -4.49 -0.38
C ASN A 124 -1.16 -5.91 0.09
N ASP A 125 -0.74 -6.27 1.28
CA ASP A 125 -1.01 -7.56 1.90
C ASP A 125 -2.51 -7.81 2.06
N ILE A 126 -3.27 -6.82 2.54
CA ILE A 126 -4.73 -6.89 2.61
C ILE A 126 -5.34 -7.18 1.24
N LYS A 127 -4.85 -6.53 0.17
CA LYS A 127 -5.31 -6.80 -1.21
C LYS A 127 -4.96 -8.22 -1.65
N ILE A 128 -3.75 -8.68 -1.34
CA ILE A 128 -3.28 -10.04 -1.66
C ILE A 128 -4.17 -11.07 -0.98
N ILE A 129 -4.40 -10.94 0.33
CA ILE A 129 -5.26 -11.85 1.10
C ILE A 129 -6.65 -11.89 0.48
N LYS A 130 -7.28 -10.74 0.24
CA LYS A 130 -8.60 -10.67 -0.41
C LYS A 130 -8.63 -11.35 -1.78
N ASN A 131 -7.58 -11.19 -2.59
CA ASN A 131 -7.47 -11.83 -3.90
C ASN A 131 -7.32 -13.36 -3.78
N ILE A 132 -6.57 -13.87 -2.80
CA ILE A 132 -6.47 -15.31 -2.52
C ILE A 132 -7.87 -15.87 -2.23
N TYR A 133 -8.63 -15.24 -1.35
CA TYR A 133 -9.99 -15.65 -1.03
C TYR A 133 -10.94 -15.55 -2.22
N LYS A 134 -10.84 -14.48 -3.00
CA LYS A 134 -11.61 -14.31 -4.23
C LYS A 134 -11.36 -15.46 -5.22
N SER A 135 -10.11 -15.91 -5.37
CA SER A 135 -9.76 -17.06 -6.21
C SER A 135 -10.37 -18.38 -5.74
N LYS A 136 -10.71 -18.47 -4.45
CA LYS A 136 -11.38 -19.62 -3.81
C LYS A 136 -12.91 -19.48 -3.82
N GLY A 137 -13.47 -18.43 -4.45
CA GLY A 137 -14.91 -18.23 -4.58
C GLY A 137 -15.56 -17.46 -3.44
N PHE A 138 -14.80 -16.85 -2.55
CA PHE A 138 -15.32 -15.93 -1.54
C PHE A 138 -15.44 -14.53 -2.13
N LYS A 139 -16.62 -13.92 -2.06
CA LYS A 139 -16.87 -12.61 -2.69
C LYS A 139 -16.52 -11.45 -1.75
N ASP A 140 -16.97 -11.53 -0.51
CA ASP A 140 -16.96 -10.43 0.44
C ASP A 140 -16.15 -10.82 1.67
N VAL A 141 -14.81 -10.79 1.55
CA VAL A 141 -13.89 -11.06 2.66
C VAL A 141 -13.42 -9.73 3.26
N SER A 142 -13.60 -9.57 4.56
CA SER A 142 -13.01 -8.48 5.33
C SER A 142 -11.66 -8.91 5.88
N VAL A 143 -10.67 -8.03 5.77
CA VAL A 143 -9.32 -8.25 6.32
C VAL A 143 -8.90 -7.00 7.05
N ILE A 144 -8.57 -7.15 8.33
CA ILE A 144 -8.10 -6.06 9.20
C ILE A 144 -6.71 -6.41 9.67
N ALA A 145 -5.76 -5.48 9.49
CA ALA A 145 -4.43 -5.60 10.06
C ALA A 145 -4.41 -4.97 11.47
N LYS A 146 -3.78 -5.67 12.41
CA LYS A 146 -3.49 -5.20 13.76
C LYS A 146 -2.00 -5.30 13.99
N VAL A 147 -1.40 -4.25 14.54
CA VAL A 147 0.00 -4.22 14.95
C VAL A 147 0.05 -4.30 16.46
N GLU A 148 0.80 -5.26 16.98
CA GLU A 148 1.02 -5.43 18.41
C GLU A 148 2.50 -5.27 18.75
N LYS A 149 2.80 -4.45 19.75
CA LYS A 149 4.17 -4.22 20.20
C LYS A 149 4.75 -5.51 20.79
N TYR A 150 5.91 -5.92 20.26
CA TYR A 150 6.66 -7.08 20.78
C TYR A 150 7.81 -6.62 21.68
N SER A 151 8.62 -5.65 21.23
CA SER A 151 9.70 -5.03 22.00
C SER A 151 9.86 -3.56 21.59
N LEU A 152 10.94 -2.90 22.02
CA LEU A 152 11.15 -1.46 21.75
C LEU A 152 11.01 -1.09 20.28
N ASP A 153 11.64 -1.88 19.37
CA ASP A 153 11.70 -1.60 17.93
C ASP A 153 11.07 -2.72 17.09
N ARG A 154 10.34 -3.65 17.73
CA ARG A 154 9.74 -4.80 17.04
C ARG A 154 8.25 -4.92 17.32
N VAL A 155 7.54 -5.41 16.31
CA VAL A 155 6.09 -5.58 16.34
C VAL A 155 5.69 -6.92 15.74
N ASN A 156 4.57 -7.46 16.20
CA ASN A 156 3.86 -8.54 15.52
C ASN A 156 2.79 -7.95 14.62
N LEU A 157 2.71 -8.45 13.38
CA LEU A 157 1.71 -8.06 12.40
C LEU A 157 0.64 -9.16 12.31
N ILE A 158 -0.58 -8.83 12.64
CA ILE A 158 -1.69 -9.78 12.72
C ILE A 158 -2.76 -9.40 11.70
N TYR A 159 -3.04 -10.29 10.74
CA TYR A 159 -4.15 -10.15 9.81
C TYR A 159 -5.33 -10.97 10.32
N LYS A 160 -6.41 -10.28 10.69
CA LYS A 160 -7.67 -10.92 11.06
C LYS A 160 -8.58 -10.98 9.85
N VAL A 161 -8.97 -12.19 9.46
CA VAL A 161 -9.81 -12.45 8.30
C VAL A 161 -11.23 -12.74 8.77
N GLU A 162 -12.21 -12.12 8.13
CA GLU A 162 -13.62 -12.44 8.28
C GLU A 162 -14.09 -13.05 6.96
N GLU A 163 -14.19 -14.37 6.96
CA GLU A 163 -14.63 -15.18 5.83
C GLU A 163 -16.16 -15.17 5.75
N ASN A 164 -16.71 -14.40 4.81
CA ASN A 164 -18.12 -14.48 4.53
C ASN A 164 -18.46 -15.71 3.70
N GLU A 165 -19.71 -15.87 3.28
CA GLU A 165 -20.18 -17.06 2.55
C GLU A 165 -19.45 -17.27 1.22
N GLN A 166 -19.03 -18.51 0.97
CA GLN A 166 -18.49 -18.91 -0.31
C GLN A 166 -19.61 -18.98 -1.35
N GLN A 167 -19.42 -18.32 -2.50
CA GLN A 167 -20.35 -18.42 -3.61
C GLN A 167 -20.30 -19.81 -4.25
N LYS A 168 -21.45 -20.43 -4.36
CA LYS A 168 -21.61 -21.75 -4.99
C LYS A 168 -22.60 -21.65 -6.15
N ILE A 169 -22.29 -22.35 -7.24
CA ILE A 169 -23.20 -22.44 -8.40
C ILE A 169 -24.29 -23.44 -8.07
N ASN A 170 -25.51 -22.98 -7.88
CA ASN A 170 -26.64 -23.87 -7.61
C ASN A 170 -27.15 -24.58 -8.86
N ILE A 171 -27.26 -23.85 -9.98
CA ILE A 171 -27.81 -24.36 -11.22
C ILE A 171 -27.02 -23.79 -12.39
N ILE A 172 -26.71 -24.67 -13.37
CA ILE A 172 -26.18 -24.28 -14.69
C ILE A 172 -27.24 -24.61 -15.71
N LYS A 173 -27.64 -23.62 -16.52
CA LYS A 173 -28.61 -23.79 -17.62
C LYS A 173 -27.94 -23.44 -18.93
N PHE A 174 -28.13 -24.29 -19.94
CA PHE A 174 -27.68 -24.05 -21.31
C PHE A 174 -28.89 -23.57 -22.15
N ILE A 175 -28.77 -22.40 -22.74
CA ILE A 175 -29.83 -21.75 -23.54
C ILE A 175 -29.32 -21.63 -24.97
N GLY A 176 -30.22 -21.93 -25.95
CA GLY A 176 -29.90 -21.86 -27.39
C GLY A 176 -29.15 -23.08 -27.94
N ASN A 177 -28.91 -24.10 -27.13
CA ASN A 177 -28.26 -25.33 -27.57
C ASN A 177 -29.30 -26.31 -28.10
N ASN A 178 -29.15 -26.71 -29.39
CA ASN A 178 -30.01 -27.69 -30.05
C ASN A 178 -29.26 -29.00 -30.47
N PHE A 179 -27.93 -29.05 -30.28
CA PHE A 179 -27.10 -30.14 -30.79
C PHE A 179 -26.55 -31.06 -29.71
N TYR A 180 -26.24 -30.55 -28.52
CA TYR A 180 -25.59 -31.33 -27.48
C TYR A 180 -26.50 -31.53 -26.28
N SER A 181 -26.35 -32.64 -25.58
CA SER A 181 -27.08 -32.86 -24.33
C SER A 181 -26.53 -31.95 -23.22
N ASN A 182 -27.38 -31.53 -22.28
CA ASN A 182 -26.96 -30.76 -21.13
C ASN A 182 -25.89 -31.47 -20.30
N ASN A 183 -25.93 -32.80 -20.22
CA ASN A 183 -24.91 -33.60 -19.52
C ASN A 183 -23.55 -33.50 -20.20
N TYR A 184 -23.52 -33.57 -21.54
CA TYR A 184 -22.28 -33.40 -22.29
C TYR A 184 -21.71 -32.02 -22.08
N LEU A 185 -22.52 -30.95 -22.22
CA LEU A 185 -22.06 -29.58 -21.99
C LEU A 185 -21.59 -29.37 -20.56
N SER A 186 -22.26 -29.95 -19.56
CA SER A 186 -21.84 -29.89 -18.16
C SER A 186 -20.52 -30.61 -17.91
N SER A 187 -20.16 -31.61 -18.71
CA SER A 187 -18.91 -32.37 -18.56
C SER A 187 -17.67 -31.61 -19.07
N ILE A 188 -17.86 -30.68 -20.00
CA ILE A 188 -16.75 -29.92 -20.62
C ILE A 188 -16.47 -28.55 -19.95
N ILE A 189 -17.35 -28.10 -19.08
CA ILE A 189 -17.14 -26.84 -18.33
C ILE A 189 -16.46 -27.15 -16.99
N ASN A 190 -15.54 -26.27 -16.60
CA ASN A 190 -14.82 -26.39 -15.30
C ASN A 190 -15.70 -26.07 -14.09
N SER A 191 -16.80 -25.34 -14.30
CA SER A 191 -17.73 -24.97 -13.23
C SER A 191 -18.79 -26.07 -13.09
N GLN A 192 -19.02 -26.55 -11.88
CA GLN A 192 -20.02 -27.56 -11.57
C GLN A 192 -21.08 -27.03 -10.61
N SER A 193 -22.35 -27.39 -10.84
CA SER A 193 -23.41 -27.12 -9.87
C SER A 193 -23.24 -28.01 -8.62
N ILE A 194 -23.77 -27.57 -7.48
CA ILE A 194 -23.84 -28.38 -6.27
C ILE A 194 -24.77 -29.57 -6.55
N LYS A 195 -24.23 -30.78 -6.43
CA LYS A 195 -25.04 -32.00 -6.44
C LYS A 195 -25.32 -32.41 -4.98
N PHE A 196 -26.55 -32.85 -4.70
CA PHE A 196 -27.00 -33.19 -3.34
C PHE A 196 -26.10 -34.22 -2.62
N TYR A 197 -25.49 -35.14 -3.36
CA TYR A 197 -24.56 -36.14 -2.82
C TYR A 197 -23.15 -35.60 -2.52
N ASN A 198 -22.79 -34.40 -2.93
CA ASN A 198 -21.49 -33.77 -2.59
C ASN A 198 -21.50 -33.17 -1.18
N LEU A 199 -22.69 -33.09 -0.52
CA LEU A 199 -22.80 -32.59 0.85
C LEU A 199 -22.19 -33.55 1.90
N PHE A 200 -21.90 -34.79 1.51
CA PHE A 200 -21.34 -35.83 2.38
C PHE A 200 -19.85 -36.17 2.10
N LYS A 201 -19.20 -35.43 1.21
CA LYS A 201 -17.74 -35.51 0.99
C LYS A 201 -17.07 -34.32 1.62
N SER A 202 -16.64 -34.48 2.88
CA SER A 202 -15.70 -33.58 3.55
C SER A 202 -14.26 -33.91 3.16
#